data_4f8eea2b8b81c0a3d32d4c24bd827456
#
_entry.id   4f8eea2b8b81c0a3d32d4c24bd827456
#
_cell.length_a   1.000
_cell.length_b   1.000
_cell.length_c   1.000
_cell.angle_alpha   90.00
_cell.angle_beta   90.00
_cell.angle_gamma   90.00
#
_symmetry.space_group_name_H-M   'P 1'
#
loop_
_entity.id
_entity.type
_entity.pdbx_description
1 polymer ?
#
loop_
_entity_poly.entity_id
_entity_poly.type
_entity_poly.pdbx_seq_one_letter_code
_entity_poly.pdbx_strand_id
1 'polypeptide(L)'
;MRDRLILLPGWGLGVSPLEPLAAALRGLDEHLRVEVEPLPDIDSCDLPDWLDELDTNLPDDAWLGGWSLGGMLAAELAARRGDRCCGLLTLASNACFVTQGAWPNAMPAQDFEAFLAGCADDPDLTLKRFSLLCTQGAEDPRGLARLLKAGPP
;
A
#
# COMPACT_ATOMS: atom_id res chain seq x y z
N MET A 1 10.32 4.11 -19.38
CA MET A 1 9.09 4.70 -19.91
C MET A 1 8.42 5.57 -18.87
N ARG A 2 8.29 6.85 -19.19
CA ARG A 2 7.76 7.86 -18.24
C ARG A 2 6.24 7.83 -18.11
N ASP A 3 5.59 7.06 -18.93
CA ASP A 3 4.15 6.86 -18.97
C ASP A 3 3.70 5.59 -18.23
N ARG A 4 4.55 5.02 -17.39
CA ARG A 4 4.29 3.82 -16.62
C ARG A 4 4.16 4.15 -15.14
N LEU A 5 3.06 3.68 -14.53
CA LEU A 5 2.79 3.84 -13.11
C LEU A 5 2.64 2.46 -12.47
N ILE A 6 3.43 2.20 -11.43
CA ILE A 6 3.35 0.99 -10.63
C ILE A 6 2.68 1.34 -9.31
N LEU A 7 1.58 0.65 -8.97
CA LEU A 7 0.85 0.85 -7.72
C LEU A 7 1.02 -0.35 -6.81
N LEU A 8 1.36 -0.08 -5.55
CA LEU A 8 1.50 -1.09 -4.51
C LEU A 8 0.30 -1.03 -3.56
N PRO A 9 -0.25 -2.21 -3.17
CA PRO A 9 -1.43 -2.25 -2.31
C PRO A 9 -1.10 -2.02 -0.83
N GLY A 10 -2.16 -1.84 -0.03
CA GLY A 10 -2.05 -1.81 1.42
C GLY A 10 -1.89 -3.22 2.01
N TRP A 11 -1.71 -3.25 3.33
CA TRP A 11 -1.49 -4.49 4.06
C TRP A 11 -2.69 -5.43 3.99
N GLY A 12 -2.41 -6.69 3.64
CA GLY A 12 -3.33 -7.82 3.85
C GLY A 12 -4.51 -7.94 2.88
N LEU A 13 -4.70 -7.00 1.96
CA LEU A 13 -5.90 -6.95 1.12
C LEU A 13 -5.64 -7.34 -0.34
N GLY A 14 -4.39 -7.61 -0.71
CA GLY A 14 -4.03 -7.96 -2.09
C GLY A 14 -4.18 -6.80 -3.05
N VAL A 15 -4.12 -7.10 -4.34
CA VAL A 15 -4.11 -6.08 -5.40
C VAL A 15 -5.50 -5.60 -5.80
N SER A 16 -6.55 -6.39 -5.54
CA SER A 16 -7.92 -6.11 -6.01
C SER A 16 -8.47 -4.75 -5.61
N PRO A 17 -8.24 -4.23 -4.39
CA PRO A 17 -8.76 -2.92 -4.01
C PRO A 17 -8.27 -1.77 -4.88
N LEU A 18 -7.11 -1.91 -5.52
CA LEU A 18 -6.55 -0.87 -6.40
C LEU A 18 -6.97 -1.01 -7.87
N GLU A 19 -7.56 -2.12 -8.26
CA GLU A 19 -7.96 -2.35 -9.66
C GLU A 19 -8.97 -1.31 -10.18
N PRO A 20 -9.99 -0.88 -9.43
CA PRO A 20 -10.87 0.18 -9.89
C PRO A 20 -10.15 1.50 -10.18
N LEU A 21 -9.18 1.88 -9.34
CA LEU A 21 -8.36 3.07 -9.59
C LEU A 21 -7.49 2.90 -10.84
N ALA A 22 -6.84 1.76 -10.96
CA ALA A 22 -6.01 1.45 -12.12
C ALA A 22 -6.82 1.50 -13.42
N ALA A 23 -8.00 0.92 -13.42
CA ALA A 23 -8.91 0.94 -14.57
C ALA A 23 -9.35 2.38 -14.92
N ALA A 24 -9.67 3.19 -13.91
CA ALA A 24 -10.05 4.58 -14.12
C ALA A 24 -8.90 5.40 -14.71
N LEU A 25 -7.69 5.20 -14.23
CA LEU A 25 -6.50 5.89 -14.74
C LEU A 25 -6.20 5.49 -16.19
N ARG A 26 -6.30 4.21 -16.51
CA ARG A 26 -6.13 3.72 -17.89
C ARG A 26 -7.16 4.32 -18.84
N GLY A 27 -8.38 4.56 -18.35
CA GLY A 27 -9.44 5.19 -19.12
C GLY A 27 -9.23 6.69 -19.38
N LEU A 28 -8.44 7.36 -18.57
CA LEU A 28 -8.14 8.78 -18.74
C LEU A 28 -7.06 9.05 -19.81
N ASP A 29 -6.13 8.13 -19.98
CA ASP A 29 -5.03 8.27 -20.93
C ASP A 29 -4.64 6.89 -21.46
N GLU A 30 -4.89 6.67 -22.75
CA GLU A 30 -4.58 5.39 -23.41
C GLU A 30 -3.08 5.10 -23.47
N HIS A 31 -2.22 6.10 -23.30
CA HIS A 31 -0.77 5.92 -23.28
C HIS A 31 -0.23 5.61 -21.90
N LEU A 32 -1.03 5.84 -20.85
CA LEU A 32 -0.62 5.54 -19.48
C LEU A 32 -0.75 4.06 -19.18
N ARG A 33 0.36 3.44 -18.82
CA ARG A 33 0.41 2.03 -18.41
C ARG A 33 0.37 1.97 -16.89
N VAL A 34 -0.74 1.49 -16.35
CA VAL A 34 -0.92 1.34 -14.89
C VAL A 34 -0.91 -0.14 -14.55
N GLU A 35 0.00 -0.52 -13.67
CA GLU A 35 0.15 -1.89 -13.19
C GLU A 35 0.01 -1.90 -11.68
N VAL A 36 -0.78 -2.83 -11.16
CA VAL A 36 -0.89 -3.05 -9.71
C VAL A 36 -0.06 -4.30 -9.40
N GLU A 37 0.96 -4.14 -8.58
CA GLU A 37 1.89 -5.20 -8.23
C GLU A 37 1.70 -5.59 -6.76
N PRO A 38 1.81 -6.88 -6.42
CA PRO A 38 1.67 -7.31 -5.04
C PRO A 38 2.84 -6.86 -4.17
N LEU A 39 2.61 -6.83 -2.87
CA LEU A 39 3.69 -6.65 -1.90
C LEU A 39 4.62 -7.87 -1.93
N PRO A 40 5.90 -7.71 -1.54
CA PRO A 40 6.83 -8.84 -1.47
C PRO A 40 6.30 -9.99 -0.64
N ASP A 41 6.54 -11.21 -1.10
CA ASP A 41 6.22 -12.46 -0.41
C ASP A 41 7.54 -13.18 -0.10
N ILE A 42 8.25 -12.69 0.90
CA ILE A 42 9.55 -13.21 1.33
C ILE A 42 9.55 -13.43 2.83
N ASP A 43 10.39 -14.36 3.29
CA ASP A 43 10.54 -14.74 4.70
C ASP A 43 11.41 -13.75 5.48
N SER A 44 11.21 -12.47 5.28
CA SER A 44 11.92 -11.41 5.98
C SER A 44 10.98 -10.33 6.43
N CYS A 45 11.23 -9.79 7.63
CA CYS A 45 10.51 -8.63 8.16
C CYS A 45 11.33 -7.34 8.02
N ASP A 46 12.52 -7.42 7.44
CA ASP A 46 13.42 -6.27 7.33
C ASP A 46 13.09 -5.43 6.11
N LEU A 47 12.97 -4.13 6.30
CA LEU A 47 12.69 -3.19 5.23
C LEU A 47 13.71 -3.25 4.09
N PRO A 48 15.03 -3.32 4.33
CA PRO A 48 15.99 -3.43 3.24
C PRO A 48 15.74 -4.63 2.32
N ASP A 49 15.37 -5.77 2.88
CA ASP A 49 15.10 -6.99 2.09
C ASP A 49 13.86 -6.80 1.21
N TRP A 50 12.82 -6.17 1.74
CA TRP A 50 11.61 -5.84 0.98
C TRP A 50 11.91 -4.87 -0.15
N LEU A 51 12.73 -3.86 0.12
CA LEU A 51 13.12 -2.89 -0.90
C LEU A 51 14.00 -3.51 -1.98
N ASP A 52 14.89 -4.43 -1.62
CA ASP A 52 15.70 -5.18 -2.58
C ASP A 52 14.82 -6.00 -3.52
N GLU A 53 13.82 -6.68 -2.97
CA GLU A 53 12.86 -7.47 -3.75
C GLU A 53 12.05 -6.58 -4.71
N LEU A 54 11.52 -5.47 -4.21
CA LEU A 54 10.79 -4.52 -5.03
C LEU A 54 11.67 -3.89 -6.10
N ASP A 55 12.89 -3.51 -5.77
CA ASP A 55 13.82 -2.89 -6.71
C ASP A 55 14.21 -3.86 -7.83
N THR A 56 14.33 -5.14 -7.52
CA THR A 56 14.62 -6.18 -8.50
C THR A 56 13.44 -6.43 -9.44
N ASN A 57 12.23 -6.48 -8.89
CA ASN A 57 11.05 -6.93 -9.63
C ASN A 57 10.31 -5.80 -10.36
N LEU A 58 10.42 -4.57 -9.89
CA LEU A 58 9.72 -3.45 -10.50
C LEU A 58 10.59 -2.75 -11.55
N PRO A 59 9.98 -2.29 -12.65
CA PRO A 59 10.74 -1.64 -13.73
C PRO A 59 11.37 -0.34 -13.26
N ASP A 60 12.50 -0.01 -13.84
CA ASP A 60 13.10 1.31 -13.73
C ASP A 60 12.35 2.32 -14.60
N ASP A 61 12.63 3.59 -14.39
CA ASP A 61 12.10 4.69 -15.20
C ASP A 61 10.58 4.72 -15.23
N ALA A 62 9.96 4.46 -14.07
CA ALA A 62 8.53 4.46 -13.88
C ALA A 62 8.14 5.36 -12.70
N TRP A 63 6.88 5.78 -12.68
CA TRP A 63 6.26 6.36 -11.50
C TRP A 63 5.98 5.25 -10.51
N LEU A 64 6.28 5.50 -9.26
CA LEU A 64 5.97 4.59 -8.17
C LEU A 64 4.84 5.18 -7.33
N GLY A 65 3.93 4.33 -6.91
CA GLY A 65 2.84 4.77 -6.07
C GLY A 65 2.27 3.65 -5.22
N GLY A 66 1.36 4.01 -4.35
CA GLY A 66 0.73 3.00 -3.53
C GLY A 66 -0.27 3.57 -2.55
N TRP A 67 -1.02 2.64 -1.98
CA TRP A 67 -2.04 2.89 -0.99
C TRP A 67 -1.56 2.42 0.38
N SER A 68 -1.64 3.30 1.39
CA SER A 68 -1.28 2.98 2.78
C SER A 68 0.15 2.43 2.87
N LEU A 69 0.35 1.19 3.33
CA LEU A 69 1.67 0.55 3.40
C LEU A 69 2.37 0.55 2.03
N GLY A 70 1.64 0.28 0.96
CA GLY A 70 2.19 0.32 -0.39
C GLY A 70 2.75 1.68 -0.77
N GLY A 71 2.10 2.77 -0.33
CA GLY A 71 2.59 4.12 -0.52
C GLY A 71 3.87 4.41 0.28
N MET A 72 3.97 3.88 1.49
CA MET A 72 5.18 4.00 2.31
C MET A 72 6.36 3.28 1.66
N LEU A 73 6.15 2.07 1.17
CA LEU A 73 7.17 1.28 0.46
C LEU A 73 7.57 1.96 -0.86
N ALA A 74 6.60 2.49 -1.60
CA ALA A 74 6.88 3.23 -2.83
C ALA A 74 7.75 4.46 -2.57
N ALA A 75 7.49 5.19 -1.48
CA ALA A 75 8.29 6.35 -1.09
C ALA A 75 9.73 5.96 -0.76
N GLU A 76 9.93 4.88 0.00
CA GLU A 76 11.27 4.38 0.33
C GLU A 76 12.02 3.90 -0.91
N LEU A 77 11.34 3.19 -1.82
CA LEU A 77 11.94 2.75 -3.07
C LEU A 77 12.27 3.94 -3.98
N ALA A 78 11.40 4.93 -4.07
CA ALA A 78 11.65 6.15 -4.84
C ALA A 78 12.89 6.88 -4.32
N ALA A 79 13.05 6.99 -3.01
CA ALA A 79 14.23 7.58 -2.39
C ALA A 79 15.50 6.80 -2.73
N ARG A 80 15.44 5.47 -2.71
CA ARG A 80 16.56 4.60 -3.06
C ARG A 80 16.96 4.76 -4.53
N ARG A 81 15.97 4.83 -5.43
CA ARG A 81 16.20 4.91 -6.87
C ARG A 81 16.67 6.27 -7.35
N GLY A 82 16.24 7.34 -6.68
CA GLY A 82 16.57 8.71 -7.11
C GLY A 82 16.09 8.97 -8.52
N ASP A 83 17.00 9.33 -9.42
CA ASP A 83 16.69 9.71 -10.81
C ASP A 83 16.09 8.58 -11.65
N ARG A 84 16.18 7.34 -11.22
CA ARG A 84 15.53 6.19 -11.88
C ARG A 84 14.03 6.12 -11.61
N CYS A 85 13.53 6.94 -10.70
CA CYS A 85 12.11 7.05 -10.39
C CYS A 85 11.56 8.33 -11.02
N CYS A 86 10.52 8.24 -11.84
CA CYS A 86 9.93 9.39 -12.51
C CYS A 86 9.14 10.28 -11.56
N GLY A 87 8.58 9.73 -10.52
CA GLY A 87 7.79 10.45 -9.54
C GLY A 87 7.11 9.52 -8.57
N LEU A 88 6.42 10.08 -7.58
CA LEU A 88 5.78 9.35 -6.49
C LEU A 88 4.33 9.79 -6.32
N LEU A 89 3.43 8.81 -6.22
CA LEU A 89 2.02 9.01 -5.92
C LEU A 89 1.64 8.19 -4.68
N THR A 90 1.22 8.85 -3.61
CA THR A 90 0.79 8.16 -2.40
C THR A 90 -0.67 8.45 -2.09
N LEU A 91 -1.39 7.41 -1.68
CA LEU A 91 -2.81 7.48 -1.34
C LEU A 91 -2.98 6.97 0.10
N ALA A 92 -3.55 7.79 0.97
CA ALA A 92 -3.79 7.45 2.37
C ALA A 92 -2.55 6.86 3.05
N SER A 93 -1.39 7.42 2.76
CA SER A 93 -0.10 7.02 3.33
C SER A 93 0.45 8.11 4.22
N ASN A 94 1.33 7.72 5.13
CA ASN A 94 1.97 8.62 6.07
C ASN A 94 3.48 8.39 6.08
N ALA A 95 4.26 9.42 6.33
CA ALA A 95 5.71 9.30 6.42
C ALA A 95 6.14 8.44 7.61
N CYS A 96 5.38 8.53 8.72
CA CYS A 96 5.54 7.68 9.89
C CYS A 96 4.20 7.01 10.20
N PHE A 97 4.19 5.70 10.38
CA PHE A 97 2.97 4.96 10.70
C PHE A 97 2.56 5.14 12.17
N VAL A 98 3.54 5.20 13.06
CA VAL A 98 3.34 5.37 14.50
C VAL A 98 3.83 6.74 14.95
N THR A 99 3.12 7.37 15.88
CA THR A 99 3.49 8.69 16.42
C THR A 99 4.91 8.70 16.99
N GLN A 100 5.64 9.73 16.64
CA GLN A 100 6.96 10.04 17.18
C GLN A 100 6.99 11.51 17.59
N GLY A 101 8.00 11.90 18.38
CA GLY A 101 8.10 13.26 18.88
C GLY A 101 8.00 14.35 17.82
N ALA A 102 8.66 14.14 16.67
CA ALA A 102 8.62 15.06 15.53
C ALA A 102 7.43 14.83 14.60
N TRP A 103 6.66 13.77 14.80
CA TRP A 103 5.53 13.40 13.94
C TRP A 103 4.34 12.95 14.80
N PRO A 104 3.50 13.88 15.28
CA PRO A 104 2.38 13.54 16.16
C PRO A 104 1.13 13.03 15.44
N ASN A 105 1.03 13.22 14.12
CA ASN A 105 -0.16 12.92 13.34
C ASN A 105 -0.08 11.52 12.70
N ALA A 106 -0.03 10.50 13.57
CA ALA A 106 0.03 9.10 13.14
C ALA A 106 -0.71 8.23 14.14
N MET A 107 -0.68 6.92 13.97
CA MET A 107 -1.32 5.97 14.88
C MET A 107 -0.65 6.03 16.26
N PRO A 108 -1.41 6.19 17.36
CA PRO A 108 -0.83 6.09 18.69
C PRO A 108 -0.10 4.77 18.93
N ALA A 109 1.02 4.82 19.65
CA ALA A 109 1.85 3.64 19.89
C ALA A 109 1.07 2.49 20.53
N GLN A 110 0.14 2.79 21.45
CA GLN A 110 -0.70 1.78 22.09
C GLN A 110 -1.60 1.05 21.11
N ASP A 111 -2.17 1.77 20.14
CA ASP A 111 -3.03 1.18 19.11
C ASP A 111 -2.23 0.28 18.19
N PHE A 112 -1.02 0.67 17.85
CA PHE A 112 -0.12 -0.13 17.04
C PHE A 112 0.30 -1.41 17.77
N GLU A 113 0.62 -1.33 19.05
CA GLU A 113 0.95 -2.49 19.88
C GLU A 113 -0.23 -3.48 19.94
N ALA A 114 -1.45 -2.97 20.11
CA ALA A 114 -2.66 -3.80 20.10
C ALA A 114 -2.86 -4.47 18.75
N PHE A 115 -2.60 -3.77 17.67
CA PHE A 115 -2.67 -4.31 16.31
C PHE A 115 -1.65 -5.44 16.11
N LEU A 116 -0.40 -5.25 16.52
CA LEU A 116 0.63 -6.29 16.43
C LEU A 116 0.26 -7.52 17.25
N ALA A 117 -0.23 -7.32 18.48
CA ALA A 117 -0.69 -8.41 19.33
C ALA A 117 -1.84 -9.17 18.69
N GLY A 118 -2.78 -8.46 18.07
CA GLY A 118 -3.88 -9.06 17.32
C GLY A 118 -3.41 -9.90 16.14
N CYS A 119 -2.41 -9.42 15.41
CA CYS A 119 -1.82 -10.17 14.28
C CYS A 119 -1.18 -11.48 14.73
N ALA A 120 -0.55 -11.48 15.91
CA ALA A 120 0.08 -12.67 16.48
C ALA A 120 -0.95 -13.66 17.02
N ASP A 121 -2.04 -13.15 17.62
CA ASP A 121 -3.05 -13.96 18.29
C ASP A 121 -4.10 -14.52 17.31
N ASP A 122 -4.70 -13.65 16.50
CA ASP A 122 -5.73 -14.01 15.52
C ASP A 122 -5.60 -13.12 14.29
N PRO A 123 -4.78 -13.51 13.31
CA PRO A 123 -4.55 -12.69 12.12
C PRO A 123 -5.81 -12.45 11.28
N ASP A 124 -6.69 -13.45 11.18
CA ASP A 124 -7.91 -13.31 10.37
C ASP A 124 -8.89 -12.30 10.99
N LEU A 125 -9.08 -12.34 12.30
CA LEU A 125 -9.92 -11.37 13.00
C LEU A 125 -9.31 -9.96 12.92
N THR A 126 -8.00 -9.86 13.06
CA THR A 126 -7.27 -8.57 12.95
C THR A 126 -7.41 -7.98 11.58
N LEU A 127 -7.28 -8.78 10.52
CA LEU A 127 -7.50 -8.33 9.14
C LEU A 127 -8.95 -7.86 8.93
N LYS A 128 -9.92 -8.60 9.47
CA LYS A 128 -11.33 -8.21 9.39
C LYS A 128 -11.58 -6.86 10.06
N ARG A 129 -11.05 -6.65 11.25
CA ARG A 129 -11.17 -5.37 11.98
C ARG A 129 -10.50 -4.24 11.23
N PHE A 130 -9.33 -4.49 10.67
CA PHE A 130 -8.60 -3.53 9.85
C PHE A 130 -9.40 -3.13 8.61
N SER A 131 -9.99 -4.11 7.92
CA SER A 131 -10.83 -3.85 6.74
C SER A 131 -12.03 -2.97 7.08
N LEU A 132 -12.67 -3.20 8.24
CA LEU A 132 -13.78 -2.37 8.71
C LEU A 132 -13.31 -0.95 9.05
N LEU A 133 -12.13 -0.82 9.64
CA LEU A 133 -11.53 0.49 9.93
C LEU A 133 -11.27 1.28 8.65
N CYS A 134 -10.81 0.63 7.59
CA CYS A 134 -10.56 1.27 6.29
C CYS A 134 -11.83 1.83 5.65
N THR A 135 -13.02 1.37 6.05
CA THR A 135 -14.29 1.80 5.47
C THR A 135 -15.01 2.87 6.28
N GLN A 136 -14.46 3.28 7.41
CA GLN A 136 -15.06 4.33 8.25
C GLN A 136 -15.20 5.63 7.48
N GLY A 137 -16.37 6.25 7.58
CA GLY A 137 -16.67 7.50 6.89
C GLY A 137 -17.13 7.33 5.44
N ALA A 138 -17.16 6.12 4.90
CA ALA A 138 -17.71 5.87 3.57
C ALA A 138 -19.23 5.95 3.58
N GLU A 139 -19.84 6.23 2.42
CA GLU A 139 -21.30 6.25 2.26
C GLU A 139 -21.93 4.88 2.54
N ASP A 140 -21.28 3.81 2.07
CA ASP A 140 -21.70 2.43 2.30
C ASP A 140 -20.54 1.61 2.86
N PRO A 141 -20.25 1.71 4.19
CA PRO A 141 -19.12 1.01 4.77
C PRO A 141 -19.20 -0.51 4.63
N ARG A 142 -20.39 -1.09 4.76
CA ARG A 142 -20.59 -2.54 4.68
C ARG A 142 -20.36 -3.06 3.26
N GLY A 143 -20.88 -2.36 2.26
CA GLY A 143 -20.67 -2.70 0.86
C GLY A 143 -19.20 -2.60 0.49
N LEU A 144 -18.54 -1.54 0.93
CA LEU A 144 -17.10 -1.35 0.67
C LEU A 144 -16.26 -2.42 1.38
N ALA A 145 -16.58 -2.77 2.62
CA ALA A 145 -15.90 -3.84 3.35
C ALA A 145 -16.02 -5.19 2.63
N ARG A 146 -17.19 -5.48 2.05
CA ARG A 146 -17.37 -6.69 1.23
C ARG A 146 -16.50 -6.69 0.00
N LEU A 147 -16.37 -5.55 -0.67
CA LEU A 147 -15.48 -5.41 -1.83
C LEU A 147 -14.02 -5.63 -1.46
N LEU A 148 -13.58 -5.14 -0.31
CA LEU A 148 -12.22 -5.37 0.18
C LEU A 148 -11.94 -6.84 0.44
N LYS A 149 -12.94 -7.61 0.89
CA LYS A 149 -12.81 -9.04 1.17
C LYS A 149 -12.95 -9.91 -0.07
N ALA A 150 -13.61 -9.43 -1.11
CA ALA A 150 -13.91 -10.21 -2.30
C ALA A 150 -12.70 -10.39 -3.22
N GLY A 151 -11.60 -9.73 -2.93
CA GLY A 151 -10.37 -9.88 -3.69
C GLY A 151 -9.78 -11.28 -3.55
N PRO A 152 -9.04 -11.75 -4.56
CA PRO A 152 -8.32 -13.01 -4.44
C PRO A 152 -7.31 -12.93 -3.31
N PRO A 153 -7.05 -14.04 -2.65
CA PRO A 153 -6.08 -14.10 -1.57
C PRO A 153 -4.67 -13.77 -2.04
#